data_47791605f2198f29b16b0b5107201693
#
_entry.id   47791605f2198f29b16b0b5107201693
#
_cell.length_a   1.000
_cell.length_b   1.000
_cell.length_c   1.000
_cell.angle_alpha   90.00
_cell.angle_beta   90.00
_cell.angle_gamma   90.00
#
_symmetry.space_group_name_H-M   'P 1'
#
loop_
_entity.id
_entity.type
_entity.pdbx_description
1 polymer ?
#
loop_
_entity_poly.entity_id
_entity_poly.type
_entity_poly.pdbx_seq_one_letter_code
_entity_poly.pdbx_strand_id
1 'polypeptide(L)'
;EIKGLFAYPGVKPVINREGLCEIFGLGPAKSYGKGVFKDIYEVLPGHFLEYDCEGLKDRAYWELKAKEHTDSEKDTIEHTRWLVKDAVEMQMLSDIPISTFLSGGVDSSLVTAICAKKLQKEGKNLNTFSFDFVNNHKYFKSNAFQPSEDRPWVDKMVDHAKTDHRYLEC
;
A
#
# COMPACT_ATOMS: atom_id res chain seq x y z
N GLU A 1 -7.97 2.00 13.05
CA GLU A 1 -6.81 2.11 13.94
C GLU A 1 -7.06 1.43 15.29
N ILE A 2 -6.02 0.85 15.90
CA ILE A 2 -6.07 0.23 17.24
C ILE A 2 -6.56 1.24 18.30
N LYS A 3 -6.26 2.54 18.15
CA LYS A 3 -6.78 3.59 19.04
C LYS A 3 -8.31 3.58 19.17
N GLY A 4 -9.03 3.20 18.11
CA GLY A 4 -10.47 3.06 18.17
C GLY A 4 -10.94 1.97 19.14
N LEU A 5 -10.17 0.89 19.29
CA LEU A 5 -10.46 -0.18 20.24
C LEU A 5 -10.30 0.28 21.69
N PHE A 6 -9.35 1.20 21.96
CA PHE A 6 -9.16 1.75 23.31
C PHE A 6 -10.26 2.69 23.78
N ALA A 7 -11.09 3.18 22.86
CA ALA A 7 -12.28 3.94 23.21
C ALA A 7 -13.40 3.06 23.80
N TYR A 8 -13.32 1.74 23.59
CA TYR A 8 -14.30 0.81 24.14
C TYR A 8 -14.04 0.56 25.65
N PRO A 9 -15.05 0.66 26.50
CA PRO A 9 -14.92 0.46 27.94
C PRO A 9 -14.30 -0.91 28.28
N GLY A 10 -13.21 -0.92 29.05
CA GLY A 10 -12.52 -2.15 29.47
C GLY A 10 -11.34 -2.57 28.60
N VAL A 11 -11.19 -2.05 27.40
CA VAL A 11 -10.00 -2.27 26.57
C VAL A 11 -8.90 -1.28 26.98
N LYS A 12 -7.74 -1.80 27.38
CA LYS A 12 -6.61 -0.97 27.86
C LYS A 12 -5.38 -1.18 26.97
N PRO A 13 -4.57 -0.13 26.74
CA PRO A 13 -3.33 -0.22 25.96
C PRO A 13 -2.20 -0.87 26.76
N VAL A 14 -2.39 -2.10 27.19
CA VAL A 14 -1.41 -2.86 27.97
C VAL A 14 -0.52 -3.66 27.03
N ILE A 15 0.79 -3.49 27.10
CA ILE A 15 1.78 -4.29 26.40
C ILE A 15 2.32 -5.34 27.38
N ASN A 16 2.24 -6.61 27.01
CA ASN A 16 2.79 -7.72 27.76
C ASN A 16 4.16 -8.15 27.16
N ARG A 17 4.77 -9.19 27.74
CA ARG A 17 6.05 -9.73 27.26
C ARG A 17 5.99 -10.14 25.78
N GLU A 18 4.90 -10.75 25.33
CA GLU A 18 4.74 -11.16 23.93
C GLU A 18 4.71 -9.96 23.00
N GLY A 19 3.93 -8.93 23.33
CA GLY A 19 3.90 -7.67 22.56
C GLY A 19 5.26 -6.97 22.48
N LEU A 20 6.05 -6.99 23.56
CA LEU A 20 7.44 -6.49 23.53
C LEU A 20 8.32 -7.32 22.58
N CYS A 21 8.16 -8.66 22.57
CA CYS A 21 8.89 -9.50 21.64
C CYS A 21 8.52 -9.21 20.17
N GLU A 22 7.25 -8.95 19.87
CA GLU A 22 6.82 -8.55 18.53
C GLU A 22 7.50 -7.24 18.09
N ILE A 23 7.54 -6.22 18.97
CA ILE A 23 8.15 -4.92 18.66
C ILE A 23 9.67 -5.03 18.46
N PHE A 24 10.38 -5.63 19.42
CA PHE A 24 11.84 -5.61 19.43
C PHE A 24 12.47 -6.77 18.66
N GLY A 25 11.75 -7.86 18.43
CA GLY A 25 12.27 -9.02 17.73
C GLY A 25 12.02 -8.96 16.22
N LEU A 26 10.88 -8.44 15.78
CA LEU A 26 10.47 -8.43 14.38
C LEU A 26 10.43 -7.01 13.76
N GLY A 27 10.61 -5.96 14.57
CA GLY A 27 10.58 -4.58 14.09
C GLY A 27 9.19 -4.20 13.53
N PRO A 28 9.11 -3.73 12.26
CA PRO A 28 7.83 -3.34 11.66
C PRO A 28 6.94 -4.52 11.27
N ALA A 29 7.51 -5.73 11.19
CA ALA A 29 6.76 -6.96 10.97
C ALA A 29 6.19 -7.49 12.30
N LYS A 30 5.27 -8.42 12.23
CA LYS A 30 4.72 -9.15 13.38
C LYS A 30 4.30 -10.55 12.98
N SER A 31 4.17 -11.41 13.97
CA SER A 31 3.65 -12.78 13.78
C SER A 31 2.18 -12.75 13.39
N TYR A 32 1.79 -13.61 12.47
CA TYR A 32 0.39 -13.72 12.04
C TYR A 32 -0.56 -13.96 13.20
N GLY A 33 -1.67 -13.25 13.22
CA GLY A 33 -2.69 -13.34 14.26
C GLY A 33 -2.29 -12.72 15.60
N LYS A 34 -1.07 -12.20 15.74
CA LYS A 34 -0.60 -11.53 16.96
C LYS A 34 -0.78 -10.03 16.90
N GLY A 35 -1.01 -9.44 18.06
CA GLY A 35 -1.02 -8.00 18.25
C GLY A 35 0.08 -7.59 19.23
N VAL A 36 0.38 -6.29 19.24
CA VAL A 36 1.33 -5.71 20.20
C VAL A 36 0.71 -5.56 21.58
N PHE A 37 -0.58 -5.27 21.64
CA PHE A 37 -1.31 -5.07 22.88
C PHE A 37 -1.95 -6.36 23.36
N LYS A 38 -1.93 -6.57 24.67
CA LYS A 38 -2.56 -7.72 25.33
C LYS A 38 -4.05 -7.81 24.92
N ASP A 39 -4.51 -9.02 24.59
CA ASP A 39 -5.89 -9.33 24.23
C ASP A 39 -6.39 -8.64 22.94
N ILE A 40 -5.48 -8.06 22.15
CA ILE A 40 -5.77 -7.55 20.81
C ILE A 40 -5.06 -8.41 19.79
N TYR A 41 -5.82 -8.97 18.87
CA TYR A 41 -5.35 -9.92 17.85
C TYR A 41 -5.61 -9.37 16.45
N GLU A 42 -4.82 -9.80 15.49
CA GLU A 42 -5.00 -9.51 14.08
C GLU A 42 -5.91 -10.56 13.43
N VAL A 43 -6.81 -10.12 12.56
CA VAL A 43 -7.49 -11.02 11.63
C VAL A 43 -6.46 -11.51 10.62
N LEU A 44 -6.39 -12.81 10.37
CA LEU A 44 -5.40 -13.38 9.45
C LEU A 44 -5.59 -12.82 8.01
N PRO A 45 -4.51 -12.64 7.25
CA PRO A 45 -4.62 -12.27 5.84
C PRO A 45 -5.49 -13.26 5.07
N GLY A 46 -6.41 -12.75 4.25
CA GLY A 46 -7.35 -13.57 3.49
C GLY A 46 -8.49 -14.16 4.31
N HIS A 47 -8.68 -13.71 5.56
CA HIS A 47 -9.76 -14.12 6.43
C HIS A 47 -10.74 -12.99 6.72
N PHE A 48 -11.94 -13.34 7.10
CA PHE A 48 -12.92 -12.44 7.71
C PHE A 48 -13.53 -13.09 8.96
N LEU A 49 -13.99 -12.24 9.86
CA LEU A 49 -14.66 -12.68 11.09
C LEU A 49 -16.16 -12.44 10.96
N GLU A 50 -16.93 -13.44 11.33
CA GLU A 50 -18.39 -13.39 11.43
C GLU A 50 -18.77 -13.58 12.91
N TYR A 51 -19.56 -12.66 13.43
CA TYR A 51 -20.02 -12.74 14.82
C TYR A 51 -21.56 -12.77 14.88
N ASP A 52 -22.09 -13.81 15.46
CA ASP A 52 -23.53 -14.02 15.63
C ASP A 52 -23.88 -14.54 17.04
N CYS A 53 -25.11 -15.00 17.25
CA CYS A 53 -25.57 -15.57 18.52
C CYS A 53 -24.87 -16.90 18.89
N GLU A 54 -24.19 -17.54 17.95
CA GLU A 54 -23.40 -18.76 18.19
C GLU A 54 -21.93 -18.43 18.54
N GLY A 55 -21.51 -17.17 18.39
CA GLY A 55 -20.17 -16.69 18.72
C GLY A 55 -19.39 -16.19 17.53
N LEU A 56 -18.06 -16.18 17.68
CA LEU A 56 -17.12 -15.67 16.68
C LEU A 56 -16.65 -16.83 15.78
N LYS A 57 -16.80 -16.64 14.47
CA LYS A 57 -16.36 -17.59 13.43
C LYS A 57 -15.30 -16.94 12.56
N ASP A 58 -14.18 -17.59 12.38
CA ASP A 58 -13.08 -17.18 11.48
C ASP A 58 -13.17 -17.98 10.18
N ARG A 59 -13.20 -17.30 9.02
CA ARG A 59 -13.34 -17.92 7.71
C ARG A 59 -12.30 -17.39 6.73
N ALA A 60 -11.53 -18.30 6.14
CA ALA A 60 -10.66 -17.98 5.01
C ALA A 60 -11.49 -17.82 3.73
N TYR A 61 -11.33 -16.69 3.03
CA TYR A 61 -11.88 -16.47 1.69
C TYR A 61 -10.79 -16.52 0.61
N TRP A 62 -9.55 -16.39 1.00
CA TRP A 62 -8.41 -16.46 0.11
C TRP A 62 -7.17 -17.02 0.81
N GLU A 63 -6.38 -17.82 0.09
CA GLU A 63 -5.10 -18.36 0.52
C GLU A 63 -4.08 -18.25 -0.61
N LEU A 64 -2.86 -17.86 -0.27
CA LEU A 64 -1.74 -17.94 -1.21
C LEU A 64 -1.29 -19.40 -1.35
N LYS A 65 -1.50 -19.96 -2.54
CA LYS A 65 -1.11 -21.36 -2.85
C LYS A 65 0.02 -21.37 -3.88
N ALA A 66 1.13 -22.00 -3.53
CA ALA A 66 2.17 -22.31 -4.51
C ALA A 66 1.65 -23.32 -5.52
N LYS A 67 1.85 -23.00 -6.81
CA LYS A 67 1.49 -23.87 -7.93
C LYS A 67 2.66 -23.94 -8.89
N GLU A 68 2.75 -25.05 -9.64
CA GLU A 68 3.68 -25.11 -10.77
C GLU A 68 3.32 -24.07 -11.81
N HIS A 69 4.33 -23.35 -12.29
CA HIS A 69 4.18 -22.34 -13.32
C HIS A 69 4.48 -22.97 -14.68
N THR A 70 3.46 -23.09 -15.53
CA THR A 70 3.53 -23.78 -16.82
C THR A 70 3.44 -22.85 -18.04
N ASP A 71 3.18 -21.55 -17.80
CA ASP A 71 3.05 -20.58 -18.89
C ASP A 71 4.42 -20.26 -19.50
N SER A 72 4.41 -19.90 -20.79
CA SER A 72 5.61 -19.35 -21.42
C SER A 72 5.97 -17.98 -20.83
N GLU A 73 7.21 -17.56 -20.97
CA GLU A 73 7.66 -16.22 -20.52
C GLU A 73 6.77 -15.11 -21.13
N LYS A 74 6.44 -15.21 -22.41
CA LYS A 74 5.58 -14.24 -23.10
C LYS A 74 4.18 -14.20 -22.47
N ASP A 75 3.56 -15.34 -22.26
CA ASP A 75 2.22 -15.42 -21.66
C ASP A 75 2.23 -14.92 -20.22
N THR A 76 3.28 -15.23 -19.47
CA THR A 76 3.50 -14.72 -18.10
C THR A 76 3.55 -13.20 -18.07
N ILE A 77 4.31 -12.57 -18.97
CA ILE A 77 4.42 -11.12 -19.06
C ILE A 77 3.04 -10.49 -19.40
N GLU A 78 2.33 -11.06 -20.38
CA GLU A 78 1.04 -10.54 -20.79
C GLU A 78 -0.01 -10.71 -19.70
N HIS A 79 -0.05 -11.85 -19.05
CA HIS A 79 -0.98 -12.12 -17.95
C HIS A 79 -0.67 -11.22 -16.72
N THR A 80 0.60 -11.08 -16.35
CA THR A 80 1.00 -10.19 -15.26
C THR A 80 0.61 -8.75 -15.56
N ARG A 81 0.85 -8.27 -16.79
CA ARG A 81 0.43 -6.93 -17.21
C ARG A 81 -1.07 -6.72 -17.09
N TRP A 82 -1.84 -7.71 -17.51
CA TRP A 82 -3.29 -7.67 -17.40
C TRP A 82 -3.74 -7.64 -15.93
N LEU A 83 -3.21 -8.53 -15.09
CA LEU A 83 -3.55 -8.60 -13.66
C LEU A 83 -3.25 -7.30 -12.93
N VAL A 84 -2.06 -6.72 -13.14
CA VAL A 84 -1.67 -5.46 -12.49
C VAL A 84 -2.58 -4.32 -12.93
N LYS A 85 -2.85 -4.23 -14.23
CA LYS A 85 -3.74 -3.21 -14.77
C LYS A 85 -5.16 -3.35 -14.23
N ASP A 86 -5.71 -4.56 -14.24
CA ASP A 86 -7.04 -4.86 -13.74
C ASP A 86 -7.15 -4.53 -12.24
N ALA A 87 -6.18 -4.95 -11.44
CA ALA A 87 -6.14 -4.67 -10.00
C ALA A 87 -6.15 -3.16 -9.70
N VAL A 88 -5.38 -2.36 -10.45
CA VAL A 88 -5.38 -0.90 -10.29
C VAL A 88 -6.71 -0.31 -10.73
N GLU A 89 -7.22 -0.70 -11.91
CA GLU A 89 -8.47 -0.16 -12.46
C GLU A 89 -9.69 -0.50 -11.59
N MET A 90 -9.72 -1.67 -10.98
CA MET A 90 -10.77 -2.07 -10.02
C MET A 90 -10.78 -1.20 -8.76
N GLN A 91 -9.62 -0.74 -8.30
CA GLN A 91 -9.50 0.15 -7.13
C GLN A 91 -9.79 1.63 -7.44
N MET A 92 -9.98 1.97 -8.71
CA MET A 92 -10.36 3.34 -9.11
C MET A 92 -11.87 3.62 -8.98
N LEU A 93 -12.66 2.67 -8.53
CA LEU A 93 -14.09 2.89 -8.27
C LEU A 93 -14.25 3.81 -7.05
N SER A 94 -14.72 5.04 -7.28
CA SER A 94 -14.86 6.06 -6.23
C SER A 94 -15.91 7.10 -6.61
N ASP A 95 -16.67 7.55 -5.62
CA ASP A 95 -17.65 8.65 -5.77
C ASP A 95 -17.00 10.04 -5.72
N ILE A 96 -15.71 10.10 -5.38
CA ILE A 96 -14.94 11.34 -5.30
C ILE A 96 -13.72 11.27 -6.23
N PRO A 97 -13.13 12.42 -6.60
CA PRO A 97 -11.91 12.44 -7.39
C PRO A 97 -10.77 11.65 -6.75
N ILE A 98 -10.09 10.83 -7.56
CA ILE A 98 -8.96 10.01 -7.14
C ILE A 98 -7.67 10.79 -7.34
N SER A 99 -6.71 10.57 -6.45
CA SER A 99 -5.34 11.07 -6.56
C SER A 99 -4.35 9.95 -6.27
N THR A 100 -3.12 10.07 -6.76
CA THR A 100 -2.06 9.13 -6.45
C THR A 100 -0.87 9.82 -5.81
N PHE A 101 -0.18 9.11 -4.90
CA PHE A 101 1.15 9.49 -4.47
C PHE A 101 2.17 9.01 -5.49
N LEU A 102 3.10 9.89 -5.85
CA LEU A 102 4.14 9.63 -6.83
C LEU A 102 5.51 9.86 -6.21
N SER A 103 6.27 8.79 -6.00
CA SER A 103 7.60 8.84 -5.39
C SER A 103 8.75 8.78 -6.41
N GLY A 104 8.44 8.67 -7.70
CA GLY A 104 9.46 8.46 -8.74
C GLY A 104 9.96 7.02 -8.85
N GLY A 105 9.59 6.14 -7.92
CA GLY A 105 9.86 4.70 -8.00
C GLY A 105 8.99 3.99 -9.04
N VAL A 106 9.38 2.78 -9.43
CA VAL A 106 8.70 1.99 -10.48
C VAL A 106 7.25 1.73 -10.14
N ASP A 107 6.95 1.32 -8.90
CA ASP A 107 5.61 0.92 -8.48
C ASP A 107 4.62 2.09 -8.52
N SER A 108 4.98 3.21 -7.88
CA SER A 108 4.14 4.42 -7.87
C SER A 108 3.96 5.00 -9.28
N SER A 109 4.99 4.93 -10.10
CA SER A 109 4.94 5.37 -11.51
C SER A 109 4.01 4.51 -12.34
N LEU A 110 4.06 3.18 -12.16
CA LEU A 110 3.17 2.24 -12.86
C LEU A 110 1.71 2.47 -12.48
N VAL A 111 1.39 2.58 -11.19
CA VAL A 111 0.04 2.88 -10.71
C VAL A 111 -0.45 4.21 -11.27
N THR A 112 0.38 5.26 -11.18
CA THR A 112 0.07 6.60 -11.72
C THR A 112 -0.20 6.57 -13.22
N ALA A 113 0.63 5.85 -14.00
CA ALA A 113 0.44 5.72 -15.45
C ALA A 113 -0.89 5.06 -15.82
N ILE A 114 -1.26 3.98 -15.12
CA ILE A 114 -2.53 3.28 -15.35
C ILE A 114 -3.71 4.20 -15.01
N CYS A 115 -3.67 4.84 -13.84
CA CYS A 115 -4.73 5.77 -13.40
C CYS A 115 -4.88 6.96 -14.36
N ALA A 116 -3.77 7.61 -14.72
CA ALA A 116 -3.79 8.74 -15.64
C ALA A 116 -4.38 8.34 -17.01
N LYS A 117 -3.91 7.22 -17.57
CA LYS A 117 -4.41 6.74 -18.86
C LYS A 117 -5.90 6.39 -18.83
N LYS A 118 -6.42 5.90 -17.73
CA LYS A 118 -7.85 5.61 -17.57
C LYS A 118 -8.66 6.90 -17.49
N LEU A 119 -8.26 7.86 -16.64
CA LEU A 119 -8.95 9.14 -16.48
C LEU A 119 -8.91 9.99 -17.75
N GLN A 120 -7.80 10.00 -18.49
CA GLN A 120 -7.69 10.71 -19.77
C GLN A 120 -8.69 10.22 -20.82
N LYS A 121 -9.00 8.92 -20.85
CA LYS A 121 -10.06 8.38 -21.72
C LYS A 121 -11.46 8.91 -21.37
N GLU A 122 -11.63 9.35 -20.12
CA GLU A 122 -12.86 9.96 -19.62
C GLU A 122 -12.82 11.50 -19.72
N GLY A 123 -11.77 12.07 -20.33
CA GLY A 123 -11.58 13.52 -20.43
C GLY A 123 -11.21 14.19 -19.10
N LYS A 124 -10.68 13.42 -18.14
CA LYS A 124 -10.28 13.89 -16.80
C LYS A 124 -8.78 13.84 -16.63
N ASN A 125 -8.23 14.72 -15.78
CA ASN A 125 -6.85 14.68 -15.35
C ASN A 125 -6.71 13.99 -13.98
N LEU A 126 -5.56 13.33 -13.77
CA LEU A 126 -5.18 12.75 -12.48
C LEU A 126 -4.40 13.78 -11.67
N ASN A 127 -4.83 14.04 -10.44
CA ASN A 127 -4.01 14.75 -9.46
C ASN A 127 -2.98 13.81 -8.85
N THR A 128 -1.74 14.27 -8.75
CA THR A 128 -0.65 13.52 -8.13
C THR A 128 0.05 14.35 -7.07
N PHE A 129 0.54 13.69 -6.04
CA PHE A 129 1.24 14.33 -4.93
C PHE A 129 2.55 13.63 -4.66
N SER A 130 3.60 14.40 -4.41
CA SER A 130 4.87 13.91 -3.88
C SER A 130 5.20 14.59 -2.58
N PHE A 131 5.87 13.87 -1.72
CA PHE A 131 6.40 14.39 -0.48
C PHE A 131 7.90 14.69 -0.66
N ASP A 132 8.35 15.86 -0.23
CA ASP A 132 9.75 16.23 -0.27
C ASP A 132 10.14 16.98 1.01
N PHE A 133 11.41 16.99 1.34
CA PHE A 133 11.94 17.75 2.47
C PHE A 133 12.43 19.13 2.02
N VAL A 134 12.18 20.14 2.83
CA VAL A 134 12.68 21.50 2.57
C VAL A 134 14.20 21.48 2.40
N ASN A 135 14.67 22.00 1.27
CA ASN A 135 16.09 22.00 0.89
C ASN A 135 16.71 20.59 0.73
N ASN A 136 15.93 19.58 0.40
CA ASN A 136 16.44 18.21 0.21
C ASN A 136 17.67 18.18 -0.70
N HIS A 137 17.65 18.88 -1.83
CA HIS A 137 18.76 18.97 -2.78
C HIS A 137 20.09 19.45 -2.19
N LYS A 138 20.07 20.17 -1.05
CA LYS A 138 21.31 20.62 -0.36
C LYS A 138 21.85 19.57 0.62
N TYR A 139 20.99 18.76 1.17
CA TYR A 139 21.33 17.83 2.25
C TYR A 139 21.35 16.38 1.81
N PHE A 140 20.78 16.07 0.66
CA PHE A 140 20.74 14.73 0.11
C PHE A 140 22.15 14.17 -0.08
N LYS A 141 22.37 12.96 0.41
CA LYS A 141 23.58 12.18 0.16
C LYS A 141 23.18 10.83 -0.41
N SER A 142 23.64 10.54 -1.61
CA SER A 142 23.40 9.25 -2.23
C SER A 142 23.99 8.11 -1.39
N ASN A 143 23.31 6.98 -1.37
CA ASN A 143 23.78 5.75 -0.76
C ASN A 143 23.39 4.56 -1.65
N ALA A 144 23.81 3.35 -1.28
CA ALA A 144 23.54 2.15 -2.06
C ALA A 144 22.03 1.84 -2.21
N PHE A 145 21.21 2.27 -1.26
CA PHE A 145 19.78 2.05 -1.28
C PHE A 145 19.01 3.17 -2.01
N GLN A 146 19.48 4.41 -1.91
CA GLN A 146 18.91 5.58 -2.58
C GLN A 146 20.02 6.33 -3.35
N PRO A 147 20.29 5.92 -4.61
CA PRO A 147 21.41 6.45 -5.40
C PRO A 147 21.17 7.85 -5.96
N SER A 148 19.92 8.32 -6.00
CA SER A 148 19.55 9.64 -6.49
C SER A 148 18.35 10.19 -5.72
N GLU A 149 18.15 11.51 -5.79
CA GLU A 149 16.91 12.14 -5.34
C GLU A 149 15.72 11.63 -6.16
N ASP A 150 14.53 11.64 -5.55
CA ASP A 150 13.30 11.16 -6.18
C ASP A 150 12.71 12.20 -7.15
N ARG A 151 12.88 13.49 -6.86
CA ARG A 151 12.26 14.60 -7.59
C ARG A 151 12.49 14.57 -9.12
N PRO A 152 13.70 14.33 -9.65
CA PRO A 152 13.91 14.24 -11.10
C PRO A 152 13.13 13.11 -11.78
N TRP A 153 12.85 12.03 -11.06
CA TRP A 153 12.05 10.90 -11.56
C TRP A 153 10.56 11.19 -11.50
N VAL A 154 10.13 11.89 -10.44
CA VAL A 154 8.76 12.41 -10.31
C VAL A 154 8.45 13.35 -11.49
N ASP A 155 9.31 14.35 -11.75
CA ASP A 155 9.12 15.31 -12.84
C ASP A 155 8.99 14.62 -14.20
N LYS A 156 9.87 13.65 -14.49
CA LYS A 156 9.78 12.84 -15.72
C LYS A 156 8.44 12.10 -15.84
N MET A 157 7.96 11.56 -14.72
CA MET A 157 6.72 10.82 -14.72
C MET A 157 5.50 11.73 -14.86
N VAL A 158 5.52 12.90 -14.23
CA VAL A 158 4.50 13.97 -14.39
C VAL A 158 4.40 14.38 -15.85
N ASP A 159 5.53 14.64 -16.49
CA ASP A 159 5.59 15.01 -17.91
C ASP A 159 5.07 13.89 -18.82
N HIS A 160 5.42 12.64 -18.51
CA HIS A 160 4.97 11.48 -19.28
C HIS A 160 3.48 11.22 -19.15
N ALA A 161 2.98 11.21 -17.92
CA ALA A 161 1.58 10.90 -17.62
C ALA A 161 0.64 12.10 -17.74
N LYS A 162 1.19 13.33 -17.92
CA LYS A 162 0.40 14.59 -18.03
C LYS A 162 -0.54 14.76 -16.84
N THR A 163 -0.02 14.62 -15.63
CA THR A 163 -0.79 14.75 -14.39
C THR A 163 -0.71 16.17 -13.82
N ASP A 164 -1.73 16.55 -13.02
CA ASP A 164 -1.70 17.78 -12.24
C ASP A 164 -0.97 17.48 -10.92
N HIS A 165 0.31 17.87 -10.86
CA HIS A 165 1.20 17.47 -9.78
C HIS A 165 1.41 18.57 -8.74
N ARG A 166 1.52 18.16 -7.46
CA ARG A 166 1.86 19.07 -6.35
C ARG A 166 2.88 18.41 -5.43
N TYR A 167 3.94 19.17 -5.10
CA TYR A 167 4.88 18.79 -4.05
C TYR A 167 4.37 19.26 -2.69
N LEU A 168 4.41 18.38 -1.71
CA LEU A 168 4.16 18.66 -0.30
C LEU A 168 5.52 18.74 0.39
N GLU A 169 5.97 19.94 0.70
CA GLU A 169 7.28 20.14 1.34
C GLU A 169 7.10 20.29 2.85
N CYS A 170 7.93 19.59 3.66
CA CYS A 170 7.97 19.66 5.14
C CYS A 170 9.38 19.91 5.66
#